data_72a8bd1505cca40a7142eb2a70f1c89b
#
_entry.id   72a8bd1505cca40a7142eb2a70f1c89b
#
_cell.length_a   1.000
_cell.length_b   1.000
_cell.length_c   1.000
_cell.angle_alpha   90.00
_cell.angle_beta   90.00
_cell.angle_gamma   90.00
#
_symmetry.space_group_name_H-M   'P 1'
#
loop_
_entity.id
_entity.type
_entity.pdbx_description
1 polymer ?
#
loop_
_entity_poly.entity_id
_entity_poly.type
_entity_poly.pdbx_seq_one_letter_code
_entity_poly.pdbx_strand_id
1 'polypeptide(L)'
;MVRTALFNWAYARHTGGTFVFRIEDTDAQRDSEESYLALLDALRWLGLDWDEGPEVGGPYAPYRQSLRGDIYRDVVDKLLAAGEAYHAFSTPEEVEARHVAAGRNPKLGYDNFDRDLSDAQRAAYLAEGRQPVVRLRMPDADLQWNDLVRGSTTFAAGSVPDFALTRANGDPLYTLVNPCDDALMKITHVLRGEDLLPSTPRQLALYQALIRIGVAERVPEFAHLPTVLGEGTKKLSKRDPQSNLFAHRDRGFIPEGLLNYLALLGWAIADDHDLFSLDEMVAAFDVVDVNSNPARFDQKKADALNAEHIRMLDADDFTGRLRDFFATHGHDVKLGDAQFATAAHLVQTRIVVLGDAWDLLKFLNDDEYALDPKAVAKELGPDGIEVLTAAVTALDAVTDWSTATIEEALKAALIDDLGLKPRKAFGPIRVAATGTTISPPLFESLELLGRDRSLARLRAARDGTS
;
A
#
# COMPACT_ATOMS: atom_id res chain seq x y z
N MET A 1 1.30 3.14 5.71
CA MET A 1 1.34 1.81 6.38
C MET A 1 2.13 0.80 5.54
N VAL A 2 1.71 0.43 4.33
CA VAL A 2 2.36 -0.60 3.49
C VAL A 2 3.84 -0.32 3.22
N ARG A 3 4.24 0.90 2.84
CA ARG A 3 5.66 1.25 2.66
C ARG A 3 6.49 0.97 3.92
N THR A 4 5.96 1.30 5.10
CA THR A 4 6.66 1.02 6.36
C THR A 4 6.80 -0.48 6.59
N ALA A 5 5.76 -1.28 6.30
CA ALA A 5 5.85 -2.73 6.36
C ALA A 5 6.89 -3.28 5.38
N LEU A 6 6.89 -2.79 4.13
CA LEU A 6 7.87 -3.17 3.11
C LEU A 6 9.31 -2.91 3.57
N PHE A 7 9.61 -1.73 4.13
CA PHE A 7 10.97 -1.39 4.58
C PHE A 7 11.41 -2.24 5.77
N ASN A 8 10.52 -2.51 6.74
CA ASN A 8 10.81 -3.43 7.83
C ASN A 8 11.06 -4.85 7.32
N TRP A 9 10.21 -5.32 6.41
CA TRP A 9 10.32 -6.64 5.80
C TRP A 9 11.62 -6.78 5.00
N ALA A 10 11.91 -5.83 4.11
CA ALA A 10 13.13 -5.84 3.30
C ALA A 10 14.39 -5.81 4.17
N TYR A 11 14.40 -4.98 5.22
CA TYR A 11 15.54 -4.93 6.14
C TYR A 11 15.73 -6.24 6.90
N ALA A 12 14.64 -6.85 7.40
CA ALA A 12 14.71 -8.15 8.05
C ALA A 12 15.23 -9.24 7.10
N ARG A 13 14.73 -9.28 5.86
CA ARG A 13 15.21 -10.25 4.86
C ARG A 13 16.67 -10.01 4.45
N HIS A 14 17.07 -8.75 4.25
CA HIS A 14 18.45 -8.38 3.91
C HIS A 14 19.44 -8.80 4.99
N THR A 15 19.12 -8.56 6.25
CA THR A 15 20.00 -8.83 7.39
C THR A 15 19.90 -10.27 7.92
N GLY A 16 19.06 -11.12 7.34
CA GLY A 16 18.76 -12.46 7.85
C GLY A 16 18.09 -12.44 9.23
N GLY A 17 17.38 -11.35 9.54
CA GLY A 17 16.65 -11.15 10.78
C GLY A 17 15.26 -11.75 10.75
N THR A 18 14.51 -11.51 11.84
CA THR A 18 13.13 -11.97 12.03
C THR A 18 12.17 -10.79 11.87
N PHE A 19 11.21 -10.90 10.96
CA PHE A 19 10.14 -9.93 10.80
C PHE A 19 8.95 -10.29 11.70
N VAL A 20 8.69 -9.47 12.71
CA VAL A 20 7.62 -9.68 13.69
C VAL A 20 6.42 -8.80 13.33
N PHE A 21 5.26 -9.43 13.20
CA PHE A 21 3.99 -8.74 12.99
C PHE A 21 3.15 -8.76 14.28
N ARG A 22 2.85 -7.58 14.83
CA ARG A 22 2.09 -7.42 16.10
C ARG A 22 0.85 -6.56 15.84
N ILE A 23 -0.27 -6.95 16.44
CA ILE A 23 -1.53 -6.21 16.39
C ILE A 23 -1.64 -5.31 17.61
N GLU A 24 -1.72 -4.00 17.36
CA GLU A 24 -1.83 -2.95 18.37
C GLU A 24 -3.32 -2.57 18.58
N ASP A 25 -4.08 -3.47 19.18
CA ASP A 25 -5.53 -3.42 19.37
C ASP A 25 -5.95 -3.03 20.82
N THR A 26 -5.21 -2.12 21.45
CA THR A 26 -5.52 -1.63 22.80
C THR A 26 -6.61 -0.55 22.83
N ASP A 27 -7.02 -0.01 21.68
CA ASP A 27 -8.09 0.98 21.56
C ASP A 27 -9.34 0.36 20.93
N ALA A 28 -10.17 -0.28 21.75
CA ALA A 28 -11.38 -0.97 21.34
C ALA A 28 -12.41 -0.09 20.54
N GLN A 29 -12.26 1.25 20.56
CA GLN A 29 -13.12 2.14 19.77
C GLN A 29 -12.64 2.29 18.31
N ARG A 30 -11.40 1.97 18.03
CA ARG A 30 -10.78 2.15 16.72
C ARG A 30 -10.45 0.84 16.02
N ASP A 31 -10.50 -0.24 16.75
CA ASP A 31 -10.12 -1.55 16.26
C ASP A 31 -11.34 -2.38 15.87
N SER A 32 -11.23 -3.09 14.75
CA SER A 32 -12.26 -4.01 14.29
C SER A 32 -11.62 -5.25 13.68
N GLU A 33 -12.25 -6.40 13.85
CA GLU A 33 -11.81 -7.65 13.25
C GLU A 33 -11.76 -7.55 11.71
N GLU A 34 -12.65 -6.76 11.11
CA GLU A 34 -12.65 -6.48 9.67
C GLU A 34 -11.36 -5.77 9.23
N SER A 35 -10.91 -4.75 9.99
CA SER A 35 -9.66 -4.04 9.71
C SER A 35 -8.44 -4.95 9.84
N TYR A 36 -8.46 -5.86 10.81
CA TYR A 36 -7.43 -6.87 10.99
C TYR A 36 -7.35 -7.83 9.81
N LEU A 37 -8.48 -8.43 9.41
CA LEU A 37 -8.54 -9.35 8.27
C LEU A 37 -8.13 -8.67 6.96
N ALA A 38 -8.56 -7.42 6.74
CA ALA A 38 -8.15 -6.64 5.59
C ALA A 38 -6.64 -6.39 5.55
N LEU A 39 -6.01 -6.16 6.71
CA LEU A 39 -4.55 -5.99 6.79
C LEU A 39 -3.80 -7.28 6.44
N LEU A 40 -4.27 -8.42 6.94
CA LEU A 40 -3.69 -9.74 6.59
C LEU A 40 -3.82 -10.03 5.10
N ASP A 41 -5.01 -9.81 4.53
CA ASP A 41 -5.26 -9.97 3.10
C ASP A 41 -4.33 -9.09 2.26
N ALA A 42 -4.14 -7.85 2.68
CA ALA A 42 -3.23 -6.91 2.01
C ALA A 42 -1.77 -7.39 2.01
N LEU A 43 -1.25 -7.84 3.17
CA LEU A 43 0.12 -8.33 3.27
C LEU A 43 0.34 -9.60 2.46
N ARG A 44 -0.62 -10.53 2.49
CA ARG A 44 -0.59 -11.75 1.67
C ARG A 44 -0.62 -11.47 0.18
N TRP A 45 -1.51 -10.57 -0.25
CA TRP A 45 -1.56 -10.16 -1.65
C TRP A 45 -0.24 -9.56 -2.13
N LEU A 46 0.44 -8.80 -1.25
CA LEU A 46 1.75 -8.21 -1.55
C LEU A 46 2.92 -9.21 -1.45
N GLY A 47 2.71 -10.42 -0.95
CA GLY A 47 3.78 -11.37 -0.70
C GLY A 47 4.70 -11.00 0.48
N LEU A 48 4.24 -10.10 1.38
CA LEU A 48 4.97 -9.72 2.58
C LEU A 48 4.60 -10.66 3.73
N ASP A 49 5.28 -11.77 3.82
CA ASP A 49 5.15 -12.75 4.89
C ASP A 49 5.81 -12.28 6.20
N TRP A 50 5.48 -12.94 7.31
CA TRP A 50 6.08 -12.65 8.61
C TRP A 50 6.50 -13.94 9.31
N ASP A 51 7.58 -13.85 10.09
CA ASP A 51 8.18 -15.00 10.77
C ASP A 51 7.52 -15.27 12.11
N GLU A 52 7.11 -14.21 12.81
CA GLU A 52 6.40 -14.27 14.09
C GLU A 52 5.19 -13.33 14.03
N GLY A 53 4.08 -13.76 14.65
CA GLY A 53 2.89 -12.91 14.66
C GLY A 53 1.59 -13.70 14.80
N PRO A 54 0.43 -13.05 14.58
CA PRO A 54 -0.85 -13.74 14.50
C PRO A 54 -0.80 -14.83 13.43
N GLU A 55 -1.51 -15.93 13.69
CA GLU A 55 -1.63 -17.13 12.85
C GLU A 55 -0.37 -18.00 12.78
N VAL A 56 0.82 -17.43 12.58
CA VAL A 56 2.08 -18.21 12.54
C VAL A 56 2.61 -18.51 13.96
N GLY A 57 2.22 -17.70 14.95
CA GLY A 57 2.69 -17.85 16.31
C GLY A 57 4.11 -17.33 16.49
N GLY A 58 4.84 -17.91 17.48
CA GLY A 58 6.20 -17.59 17.81
C GLY A 58 6.46 -17.66 19.33
N PRO A 59 7.74 -17.46 19.75
CA PRO A 59 8.15 -17.67 21.17
C PRO A 59 7.58 -16.63 22.13
N TYR A 60 7.07 -15.49 21.63
CA TYR A 60 6.61 -14.36 22.45
C TYR A 60 5.09 -14.15 22.41
N ALA A 61 4.35 -15.14 21.93
CA ALA A 61 2.88 -15.07 21.86
C ALA A 61 2.24 -14.73 23.24
N PRO A 62 1.05 -14.09 23.21
CA PRO A 62 0.25 -13.68 22.05
C PRO A 62 0.78 -12.42 21.39
N TYR A 63 0.54 -12.27 20.07
CA TYR A 63 0.95 -11.10 19.26
C TYR A 63 -0.17 -10.08 19.06
N ARG A 64 -1.23 -10.17 19.85
CA ARG A 64 -2.28 -9.15 19.99
C ARG A 64 -2.13 -8.48 21.35
N GLN A 65 -2.03 -7.16 21.38
CA GLN A 65 -1.79 -6.40 22.61
C GLN A 65 -2.96 -6.49 23.59
N SER A 66 -4.19 -6.55 23.11
CA SER A 66 -5.39 -6.76 23.94
C SER A 66 -5.35 -8.04 24.77
N LEU A 67 -4.57 -9.05 24.36
CA LEU A 67 -4.42 -10.32 25.07
C LEU A 67 -3.24 -10.33 26.06
N ARG A 68 -2.51 -9.22 26.22
CA ARG A 68 -1.27 -9.12 27.02
C ARG A 68 -1.44 -8.28 28.30
N GLY A 69 -2.66 -7.98 28.69
CA GLY A 69 -2.96 -7.10 29.83
C GLY A 69 -2.26 -7.48 31.14
N ASP A 70 -2.17 -8.80 31.43
CA ASP A 70 -1.48 -9.27 32.64
C ASP A 70 0.02 -8.99 32.63
N ILE A 71 0.64 -9.13 31.45
CA ILE A 71 2.07 -8.83 31.23
C ILE A 71 2.34 -7.35 31.51
N TYR A 72 1.48 -6.47 30.99
CA TYR A 72 1.65 -5.02 31.19
C TYR A 72 1.45 -4.62 32.65
N ARG A 73 0.51 -5.25 33.37
CA ARG A 73 0.33 -5.03 34.84
C ARG A 73 1.57 -5.43 35.62
N ASP A 74 2.14 -6.60 35.34
CA ASP A 74 3.37 -7.06 36.00
C ASP A 74 4.54 -6.08 35.80
N VAL A 75 4.67 -5.56 34.58
CA VAL A 75 5.70 -4.55 34.24
C VAL A 75 5.46 -3.23 34.99
N VAL A 76 4.21 -2.76 35.05
CA VAL A 76 3.85 -1.55 35.79
C VAL A 76 4.16 -1.71 37.29
N ASP A 77 3.82 -2.86 37.88
CA ASP A 77 4.10 -3.15 39.30
C ASP A 77 5.61 -3.15 39.56
N LYS A 78 6.42 -3.73 38.69
CA LYS A 78 7.88 -3.68 38.78
C LYS A 78 8.44 -2.26 38.67
N LEU A 79 7.91 -1.44 37.79
CA LEU A 79 8.31 -0.03 37.62
C LEU A 79 7.95 0.78 38.89
N LEU A 80 6.78 0.57 39.49
CA LEU A 80 6.37 1.20 40.74
C LEU A 80 7.26 0.75 41.90
N ALA A 81 7.51 -0.54 42.02
CA ALA A 81 8.36 -1.09 43.10
C ALA A 81 9.81 -0.59 43.05
N ALA A 82 10.33 -0.34 41.83
CA ALA A 82 11.67 0.21 41.60
C ALA A 82 11.74 1.73 41.75
N GLY A 83 10.59 2.42 41.90
CA GLY A 83 10.54 3.89 41.92
C GLY A 83 10.73 4.57 40.59
N GLU A 84 10.73 3.81 39.50
CA GLU A 84 10.80 4.32 38.11
C GLU A 84 9.48 4.94 37.66
N ALA A 85 8.37 4.54 38.27
CA ALA A 85 7.05 5.09 38.07
C ALA A 85 6.39 5.44 39.41
N TYR A 86 5.33 6.22 39.35
CA TYR A 86 4.59 6.65 40.53
C TYR A 86 3.11 6.87 40.21
N HIS A 87 2.28 6.87 41.26
CA HIS A 87 0.86 7.20 41.18
C HIS A 87 0.66 8.72 41.17
N ALA A 88 -0.01 9.23 40.15
CA ALA A 88 -0.38 10.62 39.97
C ALA A 88 -1.91 10.79 40.06
N PHE A 89 -2.35 11.77 40.83
CA PHE A 89 -3.76 12.01 41.15
C PHE A 89 -4.32 13.31 40.56
N SER A 90 -3.46 14.20 40.09
CA SER A 90 -3.86 15.50 39.54
C SER A 90 -4.74 15.33 38.29
N THR A 91 -5.86 16.07 38.29
CA THR A 91 -6.74 16.15 37.12
C THR A 91 -6.17 17.14 36.08
N PRO A 92 -6.58 17.06 34.82
CA PRO A 92 -6.19 18.05 33.79
C PRO A 92 -6.49 19.49 34.22
N GLU A 93 -7.61 19.72 34.86
CA GLU A 93 -8.07 21.04 35.31
C GLU A 93 -7.17 21.58 36.43
N GLU A 94 -6.76 20.73 37.37
CA GLU A 94 -5.81 21.10 38.42
C GLU A 94 -4.43 21.46 37.86
N VAL A 95 -3.95 20.71 36.88
CA VAL A 95 -2.69 20.99 36.16
C VAL A 95 -2.77 22.33 35.44
N GLU A 96 -3.86 22.58 34.71
CA GLU A 96 -4.10 23.85 34.03
C GLU A 96 -4.14 25.04 35.00
N ALA A 97 -4.87 24.89 36.11
CA ALA A 97 -4.97 25.93 37.14
C ALA A 97 -3.59 26.26 37.75
N ARG A 98 -2.73 25.26 38.02
CA ARG A 98 -1.36 25.49 38.49
C ARG A 98 -0.48 26.19 37.48
N HIS A 99 -0.61 25.89 36.17
CA HIS A 99 0.09 26.59 35.13
C HIS A 99 -0.34 28.06 35.05
N VAL A 100 -1.65 28.33 35.08
CA VAL A 100 -2.19 29.69 35.08
C VAL A 100 -1.71 30.47 36.30
N ALA A 101 -1.79 29.89 37.50
CA ALA A 101 -1.32 30.53 38.72
C ALA A 101 0.18 30.87 38.70
N ALA A 102 0.98 30.07 37.99
CA ALA A 102 2.41 30.30 37.80
C ALA A 102 2.74 31.18 36.59
N GLY A 103 1.75 31.79 35.90
CA GLY A 103 1.96 32.61 34.71
C GLY A 103 2.48 31.83 33.48
N ARG A 104 2.27 30.52 33.45
CA ARG A 104 2.71 29.64 32.36
C ARG A 104 1.54 29.34 31.41
N ASN A 105 1.86 28.86 30.18
CA ASN A 105 0.84 28.41 29.24
C ASN A 105 0.07 27.21 29.83
N PRO A 106 -1.27 27.26 29.96
CA PRO A 106 -2.08 26.18 30.51
C PRO A 106 -1.99 24.86 29.72
N LYS A 107 -1.58 24.92 28.44
CA LYS A 107 -1.47 23.77 27.54
C LYS A 107 -0.09 23.09 27.56
N LEU A 108 0.76 23.40 28.51
CA LEU A 108 2.09 22.77 28.62
C LEU A 108 2.06 21.28 28.98
N GLY A 109 0.90 20.74 29.31
CA GLY A 109 0.77 19.35 29.77
C GLY A 109 1.07 19.16 31.23
N TYR A 110 1.34 17.95 31.64
CA TYR A 110 1.54 17.61 33.05
C TYR A 110 2.77 18.32 33.64
N ASP A 111 2.64 18.83 34.87
CA ASP A 111 3.62 19.69 35.53
C ASP A 111 4.52 18.93 36.57
N ASN A 112 4.47 17.61 36.54
CA ASN A 112 5.22 16.72 37.45
C ASN A 112 4.89 16.92 38.97
N PHE A 113 3.78 17.58 39.30
CA PHE A 113 3.40 17.93 40.68
C PHE A 113 3.31 16.71 41.60
N ASP A 114 2.74 15.62 41.11
CA ASP A 114 2.53 14.43 41.94
C ASP A 114 3.77 13.53 42.09
N ARG A 115 4.91 13.92 41.47
CA ARG A 115 6.14 13.12 41.45
C ARG A 115 6.66 12.79 42.84
N ASP A 116 6.54 13.74 43.75
CA ASP A 116 7.13 13.66 45.09
C ASP A 116 6.09 13.78 46.24
N LEU A 117 4.84 13.31 45.97
CA LEU A 117 3.82 13.24 47.01
C LEU A 117 4.26 12.34 48.18
N SER A 118 4.04 12.81 49.40
CA SER A 118 4.21 11.97 50.61
C SER A 118 3.13 10.88 50.67
N ASP A 119 3.40 9.84 51.44
CA ASP A 119 2.41 8.76 51.66
C ASP A 119 1.11 9.27 52.28
N ALA A 120 1.20 10.27 53.16
CA ALA A 120 0.01 10.93 53.73
C ALA A 120 -0.84 11.65 52.67
N GLN A 121 -0.22 12.33 51.71
CA GLN A 121 -0.93 13.00 50.60
C GLN A 121 -1.57 11.97 49.68
N ARG A 122 -0.86 10.89 49.33
CA ARG A 122 -1.42 9.79 48.55
C ARG A 122 -2.62 9.16 49.22
N ALA A 123 -2.50 8.86 50.53
CA ALA A 123 -3.59 8.31 51.31
C ALA A 123 -4.81 9.25 51.36
N ALA A 124 -4.59 10.57 51.48
CA ALA A 124 -5.66 11.55 51.43
C ALA A 124 -6.41 11.55 50.10
N TYR A 125 -5.70 11.55 48.96
CA TYR A 125 -6.32 11.46 47.64
C TYR A 125 -7.09 10.15 47.42
N LEU A 126 -6.56 9.04 47.89
CA LEU A 126 -7.29 7.76 47.85
C LEU A 126 -8.56 7.79 48.73
N ALA A 127 -8.50 8.42 49.92
CA ALA A 127 -9.67 8.62 50.78
C ALA A 127 -10.73 9.52 50.17
N GLU A 128 -10.34 10.45 49.28
CA GLU A 128 -11.23 11.27 48.43
C GLU A 128 -11.86 10.46 47.30
N GLY A 129 -11.47 9.19 47.08
CA GLY A 129 -11.96 8.34 46.02
C GLY A 129 -11.30 8.59 44.68
N ARG A 130 -10.20 9.35 44.65
CA ARG A 130 -9.44 9.61 43.37
C ARG A 130 -8.78 8.32 42.91
N GLN A 131 -8.90 8.07 41.60
CA GLN A 131 -8.22 6.96 40.93
C GLN A 131 -6.92 7.46 40.31
N PRO A 132 -5.76 6.91 40.69
CA PRO A 132 -4.48 7.35 40.16
C PRO A 132 -4.25 6.85 38.74
N VAL A 133 -3.51 7.62 37.94
CA VAL A 133 -2.82 7.14 36.76
C VAL A 133 -1.36 6.83 37.12
N VAL A 134 -0.78 5.80 36.53
CA VAL A 134 0.66 5.54 36.71
C VAL A 134 1.43 6.36 35.66
N ARG A 135 2.44 7.11 36.15
CA ARG A 135 3.32 7.91 35.27
C ARG A 135 4.77 7.42 35.42
N LEU A 136 5.47 7.42 34.25
CA LEU A 136 6.92 7.20 34.26
C LEU A 136 7.62 8.45 34.80
N ARG A 137 8.65 8.25 35.61
CA ARG A 137 9.55 9.32 36.07
C ARG A 137 10.58 9.58 34.96
N MET A 138 10.43 10.69 34.25
CA MET A 138 11.39 11.10 33.21
C MET A 138 12.74 11.45 33.84
N PRO A 139 13.87 11.09 33.20
CA PRO A 139 15.19 11.45 33.71
C PRO A 139 15.43 12.96 33.65
N ASP A 140 16.20 13.48 34.62
CA ASP A 140 16.62 14.89 34.65
C ASP A 140 17.94 15.11 33.85
N ALA A 141 18.02 14.49 32.67
CA ALA A 141 19.14 14.54 31.74
C ALA A 141 18.66 14.59 30.31
N ASP A 142 19.52 15.08 29.41
CA ASP A 142 19.23 15.07 27.97
C ASP A 142 19.05 13.64 27.47
N LEU A 143 18.07 13.45 26.61
CA LEU A 143 17.82 12.18 25.92
C LEU A 143 18.37 12.27 24.50
N GLN A 144 19.32 11.41 24.20
CA GLN A 144 20.03 11.41 22.91
C GLN A 144 19.97 10.01 22.29
N TRP A 145 19.81 9.95 20.98
CA TRP A 145 19.99 8.74 20.18
C TRP A 145 20.50 9.08 18.79
N ASN A 146 21.07 8.11 18.13
CA ASN A 146 21.38 8.19 16.71
C ASN A 146 20.27 7.51 15.94
N ASP A 147 19.45 8.29 15.21
CA ASP A 147 18.42 7.76 14.34
C ASP A 147 19.06 7.34 13.02
N LEU A 148 18.77 6.11 12.55
CA LEU A 148 19.41 5.57 11.35
C LEU A 148 19.10 6.38 10.08
N VAL A 149 17.98 7.11 10.04
CA VAL A 149 17.59 7.97 8.91
C VAL A 149 17.82 9.45 9.19
N ARG A 150 17.54 9.89 10.43
CA ARG A 150 17.57 11.32 10.82
C ARG A 150 18.89 11.75 11.41
N GLY A 151 19.76 10.81 11.75
CA GLY A 151 21.03 11.07 12.42
C GLY A 151 20.86 11.45 13.90
N SER A 152 21.87 12.11 14.46
CA SER A 152 21.90 12.46 15.87
C SER A 152 20.75 13.37 16.28
N THR A 153 19.96 12.92 17.24
CA THR A 153 18.78 13.62 17.73
C THR A 153 18.87 13.78 19.26
N THR A 154 18.57 14.98 19.76
CA THR A 154 18.65 15.31 21.19
C THR A 154 17.39 16.01 21.65
N PHE A 155 16.88 15.61 22.80
CA PHE A 155 15.83 16.30 23.55
C PHE A 155 16.40 16.75 24.88
N ALA A 156 16.33 18.03 25.15
CA ALA A 156 16.87 18.62 26.39
C ALA A 156 16.14 18.14 27.63
N ALA A 157 16.87 18.03 28.73
CA ALA A 157 16.31 17.71 30.04
C ALA A 157 15.12 18.62 30.36
N GLY A 158 14.05 18.03 30.90
CA GLY A 158 12.82 18.73 31.28
C GLY A 158 11.95 19.21 30.11
N SER A 159 12.35 18.99 28.82
CA SER A 159 11.53 19.34 27.66
C SER A 159 10.30 18.41 27.47
N VAL A 160 10.34 17.21 28.04
CA VAL A 160 9.26 16.24 28.03
C VAL A 160 8.85 15.93 29.48
N PRO A 161 7.60 16.22 29.89
CA PRO A 161 7.12 15.93 31.23
C PRO A 161 6.90 14.43 31.45
N ASP A 162 6.76 14.03 32.72
CA ASP A 162 6.37 12.67 33.09
C ASP A 162 5.06 12.28 32.41
N PHE A 163 5.07 11.16 31.69
CA PHE A 163 3.94 10.76 30.88
C PHE A 163 3.19 9.55 31.49
N ALA A 164 1.90 9.46 31.22
CA ALA A 164 1.07 8.38 31.71
C ALA A 164 1.40 7.06 31.00
N LEU A 165 1.51 6.01 31.80
CA LEU A 165 1.64 4.61 31.37
C LEU A 165 0.30 3.91 31.35
N THR A 166 -0.61 4.29 32.28
CA THR A 166 -1.95 3.71 32.40
C THR A 166 -3.02 4.80 32.45
N ARG A 167 -4.25 4.42 32.15
CA ARG A 167 -5.46 5.19 32.47
C ARG A 167 -5.78 5.07 33.96
N ALA A 168 -6.73 5.86 34.47
CA ALA A 168 -7.20 5.78 35.85
C ALA A 168 -7.90 4.45 36.18
N ASN A 169 -8.48 3.77 35.19
CA ASN A 169 -9.05 2.42 35.31
C ASN A 169 -7.99 1.30 35.28
N GLY A 170 -6.71 1.63 35.18
CA GLY A 170 -5.59 0.69 35.11
C GLY A 170 -5.26 0.18 33.71
N ASP A 171 -6.05 0.52 32.68
CA ASP A 171 -5.77 0.09 31.32
C ASP A 171 -4.44 0.69 30.82
N PRO A 172 -3.58 -0.11 30.17
CA PRO A 172 -2.31 0.37 29.66
C PRO A 172 -2.52 1.31 28.46
N LEU A 173 -1.62 2.29 28.35
CA LEU A 173 -1.60 3.22 27.21
C LEU A 173 -0.56 2.79 26.17
N TYR A 174 -0.74 3.25 24.92
CA TYR A 174 0.21 3.06 23.81
C TYR A 174 1.67 3.35 24.22
N THR A 175 1.87 4.39 25.04
CA THR A 175 3.19 4.80 25.54
C THR A 175 3.90 3.75 26.39
N LEU A 176 3.16 2.82 26.99
CA LEU A 176 3.69 1.68 27.74
C LEU A 176 3.82 0.43 26.85
N VAL A 177 2.72 0.07 26.16
CA VAL A 177 2.61 -1.28 25.59
C VAL A 177 3.61 -1.54 24.48
N ASN A 178 3.88 -0.55 23.59
CA ASN A 178 4.81 -0.75 22.50
C ASN A 178 6.25 -0.98 22.97
N PRO A 179 6.87 -0.11 23.78
CA PRO A 179 8.23 -0.37 24.28
C PRO A 179 8.32 -1.63 25.17
N CYS A 180 7.25 -1.95 25.90
CA CYS A 180 7.20 -3.16 26.71
C CYS A 180 7.24 -4.41 25.81
N ASP A 181 6.41 -4.45 24.76
CA ASP A 181 6.40 -5.57 23.84
C ASP A 181 7.68 -5.66 23.01
N ASP A 182 8.21 -4.54 22.54
CA ASP A 182 9.48 -4.51 21.83
C ASP A 182 10.62 -5.07 22.69
N ALA A 183 10.64 -4.71 23.97
CA ALA A 183 11.62 -5.24 24.94
C ALA A 183 11.47 -6.75 25.13
N LEU A 184 10.24 -7.22 25.40
CA LEU A 184 9.94 -8.63 25.68
C LEU A 184 10.06 -9.52 24.45
N MET A 185 9.76 -8.99 23.27
CA MET A 185 9.92 -9.68 21.97
C MET A 185 11.31 -9.49 21.38
N LYS A 186 12.23 -8.85 22.11
CA LYS A 186 13.64 -8.63 21.73
C LYS A 186 13.79 -7.91 20.38
N ILE A 187 12.90 -6.97 20.11
CA ILE A 187 12.99 -6.14 18.90
C ILE A 187 14.30 -5.35 18.91
N THR A 188 15.03 -5.41 17.80
CA THR A 188 16.35 -4.79 17.66
C THR A 188 16.28 -3.45 16.92
N HIS A 189 15.33 -3.32 16.00
CA HIS A 189 15.16 -2.15 15.16
C HIS A 189 13.69 -1.74 15.08
N VAL A 190 13.42 -0.45 15.22
CA VAL A 190 12.09 0.15 15.14
C VAL A 190 12.07 1.13 13.97
N LEU A 191 11.65 0.66 12.80
CA LEU A 191 11.48 1.46 11.60
C LEU A 191 10.03 1.92 11.50
N ARG A 192 9.77 3.23 11.58
CA ARG A 192 8.41 3.79 11.64
C ARG A 192 8.30 5.16 10.99
N GLY A 193 7.09 5.68 10.83
CA GLY A 193 6.89 7.03 10.29
C GLY A 193 7.47 8.12 11.21
N GLU A 194 8.00 9.18 10.64
CA GLU A 194 8.57 10.33 11.36
C GLU A 194 7.58 11.10 12.24
N ASP A 195 6.29 10.91 12.03
CA ASP A 195 5.23 11.46 12.88
C ASP A 195 5.27 10.89 14.32
N LEU A 196 5.95 9.77 14.52
CA LEU A 196 6.20 9.17 15.83
C LEU A 196 7.53 9.62 16.48
N LEU A 197 8.36 10.38 15.79
CA LEU A 197 9.63 10.90 16.32
C LEU A 197 9.45 11.68 17.65
N PRO A 198 8.43 12.53 17.84
CA PRO A 198 8.19 13.21 19.13
C PRO A 198 7.86 12.26 20.30
N SER A 199 7.53 11.02 20.03
CA SER A 199 7.28 10.00 21.05
C SER A 199 8.55 9.29 21.50
N THR A 200 9.62 9.34 20.70
CA THR A 200 10.87 8.61 20.95
C THR A 200 11.53 8.95 22.28
N PRO A 201 11.63 10.22 22.74
CA PRO A 201 12.24 10.50 24.06
C PRO A 201 11.50 9.84 25.23
N ARG A 202 10.15 9.72 25.16
CA ARG A 202 9.36 8.98 26.15
C ARG A 202 9.70 7.50 26.15
N GLN A 203 9.80 6.92 24.96
CA GLN A 203 10.13 5.50 24.79
C GLN A 203 11.56 5.21 25.24
N LEU A 204 12.54 6.07 24.93
CA LEU A 204 13.91 5.94 25.43
C LEU A 204 13.96 5.92 26.96
N ALA A 205 13.26 6.86 27.60
CA ALA A 205 13.19 6.89 29.08
C ALA A 205 12.56 5.60 29.62
N LEU A 206 11.51 5.10 28.99
CA LEU A 206 10.88 3.84 29.38
C LEU A 206 11.82 2.65 29.17
N TYR A 207 12.51 2.53 28.05
CA TYR A 207 13.49 1.45 27.81
C TYR A 207 14.60 1.46 28.86
N GLN A 208 15.11 2.65 29.23
CA GLN A 208 16.09 2.76 30.31
C GLN A 208 15.55 2.26 31.64
N ALA A 209 14.29 2.56 31.96
CA ALA A 209 13.62 2.05 33.14
C ALA A 209 13.41 0.52 33.07
N LEU A 210 12.98 0.01 31.91
CA LEU A 210 12.80 -1.43 31.69
C LEU A 210 14.11 -2.20 31.79
N ILE A 211 15.24 -1.61 31.40
CA ILE A 211 16.58 -2.20 31.59
C ILE A 211 16.91 -2.26 33.08
N ARG A 212 16.67 -1.17 33.86
CA ARG A 212 16.93 -1.14 35.30
C ARG A 212 16.14 -2.18 36.09
N ILE A 213 14.93 -2.50 35.65
CA ILE A 213 14.09 -3.54 36.28
C ILE A 213 14.26 -4.93 35.64
N GLY A 214 15.20 -5.11 34.71
CA GLY A 214 15.53 -6.40 34.12
C GLY A 214 14.50 -6.94 33.11
N VAL A 215 13.63 -6.09 32.56
CA VAL A 215 12.64 -6.46 31.54
C VAL A 215 13.23 -6.30 30.13
N ALA A 216 14.03 -5.28 29.90
CA ALA A 216 14.73 -5.06 28.64
C ALA A 216 16.24 -5.35 28.78
N GLU A 217 16.88 -5.86 27.74
CA GLU A 217 18.33 -6.05 27.67
C GLU A 217 19.04 -4.82 27.07
N ARG A 218 18.35 -4.12 26.16
CA ARG A 218 18.89 -2.97 25.43
C ARG A 218 17.78 -2.03 24.94
N VAL A 219 18.17 -0.85 24.51
CA VAL A 219 17.32 0.05 23.71
C VAL A 219 17.43 -0.38 22.24
N PRO A 220 16.32 -0.52 21.49
CA PRO A 220 16.38 -0.77 20.06
C PRO A 220 16.94 0.42 19.28
N GLU A 221 17.44 0.18 18.08
CA GLU A 221 17.78 1.23 17.16
C GLU A 221 16.51 1.79 16.49
N PHE A 222 16.47 3.10 16.27
CA PHE A 222 15.32 3.78 15.68
C PHE A 222 15.64 4.28 14.28
N ALA A 223 14.66 4.15 13.39
CA ALA A 223 14.68 4.74 12.05
C ALA A 223 13.35 5.43 11.77
N HIS A 224 13.37 6.75 11.65
CA HIS A 224 12.16 7.52 11.37
C HIS A 224 12.06 7.85 9.87
N LEU A 225 11.21 7.08 9.20
CA LEU A 225 10.99 7.15 7.75
C LEU A 225 10.28 8.46 7.37
N PRO A 226 10.67 9.09 6.25
CA PRO A 226 10.12 10.38 5.84
C PRO A 226 8.62 10.30 5.53
N THR A 227 7.93 11.43 5.72
CA THR A 227 6.53 11.57 5.35
C THR A 227 6.35 11.42 3.83
N VAL A 228 5.28 10.75 3.42
CA VAL A 228 4.81 10.77 2.03
C VAL A 228 3.81 11.90 1.87
N LEU A 229 4.10 12.80 0.93
CA LEU A 229 3.25 13.92 0.55
C LEU A 229 2.36 13.51 -0.62
N GLY A 230 1.12 13.97 -0.61
CA GLY A 230 0.20 13.93 -1.75
C GLY A 230 0.39 15.14 -2.66
N GLU A 231 -0.70 15.62 -3.24
CA GLU A 231 -0.68 16.85 -4.03
C GLU A 231 -0.26 18.05 -3.17
N GLY A 232 0.62 18.89 -3.72
CA GLY A 232 1.18 20.03 -3.01
C GLY A 232 2.16 19.62 -1.90
N THR A 233 2.01 20.19 -0.70
CA THR A 233 2.87 19.96 0.47
C THR A 233 2.14 19.26 1.62
N LYS A 234 0.93 18.79 1.38
CA LYS A 234 0.12 18.10 2.40
C LYS A 234 0.55 16.65 2.55
N LYS A 235 0.61 16.17 3.79
CA LYS A 235 0.78 14.73 4.07
C LYS A 235 -0.33 13.95 3.36
N LEU A 236 0.04 12.88 2.66
CA LEU A 236 -0.90 11.96 2.03
C LEU A 236 -1.83 11.38 3.10
N SER A 237 -3.12 11.65 2.97
CA SER A 237 -4.14 11.24 3.93
C SER A 237 -4.59 9.80 3.66
N LYS A 238 -4.95 9.05 4.70
CA LYS A 238 -5.60 7.74 4.53
C LYS A 238 -6.91 7.79 3.74
N ARG A 239 -7.51 8.99 3.55
CA ARG A 239 -8.74 9.21 2.78
C ARG A 239 -8.48 9.50 1.31
N ASP A 240 -7.23 9.76 0.94
CA ASP A 240 -6.87 10.02 -0.46
C ASP A 240 -6.91 8.68 -1.23
N PRO A 241 -7.59 8.61 -2.39
CA PRO A 241 -7.65 7.38 -3.18
C PRO A 241 -6.26 6.80 -3.51
N GLN A 242 -5.28 7.67 -3.71
CA GLN A 242 -3.89 7.32 -3.98
C GLN A 242 -3.18 6.62 -2.81
N SER A 243 -3.69 6.75 -1.58
CA SER A 243 -3.16 6.05 -0.41
C SER A 243 -3.85 4.72 -0.14
N ASN A 244 -4.93 4.42 -0.87
CA ASN A 244 -5.73 3.23 -0.68
C ASN A 244 -5.15 2.05 -1.48
N LEU A 245 -4.52 1.12 -0.78
CA LEU A 245 -3.96 -0.09 -1.35
C LEU A 245 -4.99 -0.90 -2.15
N PHE A 246 -6.20 -1.06 -1.58
CA PHE A 246 -7.25 -1.86 -2.22
C PHE A 246 -7.75 -1.21 -3.51
N ALA A 247 -7.78 0.13 -3.58
CA ALA A 247 -8.12 0.83 -4.81
C ALA A 247 -7.09 0.58 -5.94
N HIS A 248 -5.81 0.44 -5.60
CA HIS A 248 -4.79 0.05 -6.57
C HIS A 248 -4.97 -1.40 -7.02
N ARG A 249 -5.21 -2.33 -6.09
CA ARG A 249 -5.51 -3.73 -6.40
C ARG A 249 -6.75 -3.85 -7.30
N ASP A 250 -7.83 -3.16 -6.96
CA ASP A 250 -9.09 -3.19 -7.71
C ASP A 250 -8.96 -2.58 -9.12
N ARG A 251 -8.03 -1.62 -9.30
CA ARG A 251 -7.65 -1.14 -10.65
C ARG A 251 -6.86 -2.18 -11.43
N GLY A 252 -6.25 -3.16 -10.79
CA GLY A 252 -5.42 -4.19 -11.40
C GLY A 252 -3.92 -3.88 -11.37
N PHE A 253 -3.44 -3.15 -10.35
CA PHE A 253 -2.02 -3.16 -10.02
C PHE A 253 -1.59 -4.57 -9.64
N ILE A 254 -0.38 -4.94 -10.03
CA ILE A 254 0.26 -6.17 -9.54
C ILE A 254 1.18 -5.86 -8.36
N PRO A 255 1.38 -6.82 -7.44
CA PRO A 255 2.21 -6.64 -6.24
C PRO A 255 3.59 -6.07 -6.55
N GLU A 256 4.26 -6.63 -7.55
CA GLU A 256 5.63 -6.26 -7.95
C GLU A 256 5.73 -4.79 -8.33
N GLY A 257 4.81 -4.30 -9.18
CA GLY A 257 4.78 -2.91 -9.61
C GLY A 257 4.51 -1.95 -8.46
N LEU A 258 3.58 -2.31 -7.57
CA LEU A 258 3.24 -1.49 -6.43
C LEU A 258 4.37 -1.46 -5.39
N LEU A 259 4.99 -2.59 -5.06
CA LEU A 259 6.10 -2.67 -4.10
C LEU A 259 7.33 -1.91 -4.59
N ASN A 260 7.70 -2.07 -5.86
CA ASN A 260 8.79 -1.31 -6.47
C ASN A 260 8.54 0.20 -6.36
N TYR A 261 7.33 0.67 -6.71
CA TYR A 261 6.99 2.08 -6.57
C TYR A 261 7.03 2.57 -5.11
N LEU A 262 6.50 1.79 -4.16
CA LEU A 262 6.52 2.15 -2.75
C LEU A 262 7.93 2.23 -2.17
N ALA A 263 8.85 1.39 -2.65
CA ALA A 263 10.26 1.46 -2.26
C ALA A 263 10.89 2.80 -2.67
N LEU A 264 10.60 3.28 -3.88
CA LEU A 264 11.09 4.58 -4.37
C LEU A 264 10.56 5.79 -3.60
N LEU A 265 9.57 5.61 -2.73
CA LEU A 265 9.10 6.67 -1.83
C LEU A 265 10.02 6.83 -0.60
N GLY A 266 11.28 7.07 -0.86
CA GLY A 266 12.31 7.37 0.14
C GLY A 266 13.56 6.51 0.03
N TRP A 267 13.63 5.55 -0.89
CA TRP A 267 14.80 4.72 -1.14
C TRP A 267 14.93 4.38 -2.62
N ALA A 268 16.12 4.08 -3.10
CA ALA A 268 16.40 3.57 -4.44
C ALA A 268 17.68 2.74 -4.42
N ILE A 269 17.80 1.78 -5.33
CA ILE A 269 19.05 1.00 -5.49
C ILE A 269 20.18 1.93 -5.99
N ALA A 270 19.87 2.77 -6.99
CA ALA A 270 20.79 3.77 -7.56
C ALA A 270 19.95 4.86 -8.25
N ASP A 271 20.58 6.01 -8.57
CA ASP A 271 19.90 7.18 -9.14
C ASP A 271 19.18 6.92 -10.48
N ASP A 272 19.66 5.94 -11.26
CA ASP A 272 19.14 5.58 -12.58
C ASP A 272 18.50 4.17 -12.61
N HIS A 273 18.25 3.56 -11.45
CA HIS A 273 17.72 2.21 -11.32
C HIS A 273 16.34 2.22 -10.62
N ASP A 274 15.34 2.70 -11.33
CA ASP A 274 13.97 2.79 -10.80
C ASP A 274 13.19 1.46 -10.89
N LEU A 275 13.50 0.58 -11.83
CA LEU A 275 12.81 -0.69 -12.06
C LEU A 275 13.62 -1.84 -11.47
N PHE A 276 13.09 -2.50 -10.45
CA PHE A 276 13.73 -3.62 -9.77
C PHE A 276 12.72 -4.58 -9.16
N SER A 277 13.12 -5.82 -9.01
CA SER A 277 12.36 -6.86 -8.32
C SER A 277 12.45 -6.72 -6.80
N LEU A 278 11.56 -7.44 -6.10
CA LEU A 278 11.61 -7.51 -4.63
C LEU A 278 12.89 -8.17 -4.13
N ASP A 279 13.41 -9.17 -4.87
CA ASP A 279 14.69 -9.85 -4.53
C ASP A 279 15.88 -8.90 -4.68
N GLU A 280 15.91 -8.08 -5.73
CA GLU A 280 16.93 -7.04 -5.90
C GLU A 280 16.84 -5.99 -4.79
N MET A 281 15.63 -5.60 -4.40
CA MET A 281 15.44 -4.73 -3.24
C MET A 281 16.01 -5.36 -1.97
N VAL A 282 15.66 -6.60 -1.67
CA VAL A 282 16.19 -7.33 -0.49
C VAL A 282 17.70 -7.41 -0.51
N ALA A 283 18.29 -7.69 -1.68
CA ALA A 283 19.74 -7.79 -1.80
C ALA A 283 20.49 -6.46 -1.53
N ALA A 284 19.84 -5.32 -1.79
CA ALA A 284 20.46 -4.00 -1.74
C ALA A 284 19.98 -3.11 -0.57
N PHE A 285 18.86 -3.43 0.07
CA PHE A 285 18.21 -2.53 1.02
C PHE A 285 18.98 -2.39 2.32
N ASP A 286 19.44 -1.16 2.62
CA ASP A 286 19.85 -0.79 3.97
C ASP A 286 19.02 0.42 4.44
N VAL A 287 18.63 0.43 5.70
CA VAL A 287 17.83 1.49 6.30
C VAL A 287 18.59 2.82 6.38
N VAL A 288 19.92 2.79 6.46
CA VAL A 288 20.75 4.00 6.51
C VAL A 288 20.77 4.75 5.16
N ASP A 289 20.43 4.07 4.07
CA ASP A 289 20.33 4.68 2.73
C ASP A 289 18.97 5.33 2.47
N VAL A 290 18.03 5.24 3.42
CA VAL A 290 16.73 5.90 3.29
C VAL A 290 16.90 7.41 3.36
N ASN A 291 16.41 8.10 2.32
CA ASN A 291 16.44 9.55 2.24
C ASN A 291 15.58 10.17 3.34
N SER A 292 16.13 11.11 4.10
CA SER A 292 15.41 11.80 5.17
C SER A 292 14.39 12.84 4.69
N ASN A 293 14.43 13.27 3.43
CA ASN A 293 13.49 14.24 2.88
C ASN A 293 12.11 13.60 2.60
N PRO A 294 11.02 14.37 2.73
CA PRO A 294 9.69 13.89 2.37
C PRO A 294 9.62 13.42 0.91
N ALA A 295 9.08 12.23 0.69
CA ALA A 295 8.79 11.71 -0.63
C ALA A 295 7.43 12.20 -1.12
N ARG A 296 7.29 12.40 -2.44
CA ARG A 296 6.02 12.79 -3.05
C ARG A 296 5.41 11.63 -3.82
N PHE A 297 4.14 11.37 -3.58
CA PHE A 297 3.39 10.39 -4.36
C PHE A 297 3.13 10.91 -5.78
N ASP A 298 3.48 10.11 -6.79
CA ASP A 298 3.26 10.37 -8.21
C ASP A 298 2.55 9.18 -8.86
N GLN A 299 1.26 9.35 -9.15
CA GLN A 299 0.44 8.29 -9.75
C GLN A 299 0.96 7.88 -11.13
N LYS A 300 1.47 8.84 -11.93
CA LYS A 300 1.97 8.52 -13.27
C LYS A 300 3.21 7.64 -13.21
N LYS A 301 4.11 7.91 -12.24
CA LYS A 301 5.29 7.07 -12.02
C LYS A 301 4.88 5.68 -11.52
N ALA A 302 3.89 5.60 -10.61
CA ALA A 302 3.34 4.33 -10.15
C ALA A 302 2.75 3.51 -11.30
N ASP A 303 1.92 4.14 -12.12
CA ASP A 303 1.30 3.53 -13.31
C ASP A 303 2.36 3.04 -14.30
N ALA A 304 3.38 3.85 -14.58
CA ALA A 304 4.47 3.47 -15.50
C ALA A 304 5.26 2.25 -15.00
N LEU A 305 5.64 2.22 -13.72
CA LEU A 305 6.34 1.07 -13.14
C LEU A 305 5.48 -0.20 -13.16
N ASN A 306 4.20 -0.07 -12.82
CA ASN A 306 3.29 -1.21 -12.88
C ASN A 306 3.18 -1.79 -14.30
N ALA A 307 3.11 -0.91 -15.31
CA ALA A 307 3.09 -1.32 -16.72
C ALA A 307 4.39 -2.06 -17.13
N GLU A 308 5.57 -1.62 -16.65
CA GLU A 308 6.82 -2.32 -16.90
C GLU A 308 6.82 -3.70 -16.25
N HIS A 309 6.41 -3.82 -14.98
CA HIS A 309 6.31 -5.12 -14.32
C HIS A 309 5.32 -6.05 -15.01
N ILE A 310 4.17 -5.56 -15.50
CA ILE A 310 3.23 -6.36 -16.30
C ILE A 310 3.92 -6.90 -17.56
N ARG A 311 4.71 -6.07 -18.26
CA ARG A 311 5.45 -6.48 -19.47
C ARG A 311 6.53 -7.53 -19.20
N MET A 312 7.09 -7.56 -17.98
CA MET A 312 8.12 -8.51 -17.57
C MET A 312 7.55 -9.89 -17.17
N LEU A 313 6.25 -10.00 -16.89
CA LEU A 313 5.64 -11.29 -16.59
C LEU A 313 5.76 -12.23 -17.79
N ASP A 314 6.03 -13.51 -17.53
CA ASP A 314 5.91 -14.52 -18.58
C ASP A 314 4.45 -14.67 -19.03
N ALA A 315 4.25 -15.21 -20.25
CA ALA A 315 2.94 -15.24 -20.89
C ALA A 315 1.90 -16.07 -20.10
N ASP A 316 2.34 -17.15 -19.44
CA ASP A 316 1.43 -18.05 -18.71
C ASP A 316 1.04 -17.40 -17.38
N ASP A 317 1.98 -16.80 -16.64
CA ASP A 317 1.71 -16.06 -15.39
C ASP A 317 0.80 -14.86 -15.67
N PHE A 318 1.09 -14.06 -16.69
CA PHE A 318 0.22 -12.95 -17.08
C PHE A 318 -1.20 -13.40 -17.40
N THR A 319 -1.33 -14.47 -18.20
CA THR A 319 -2.63 -15.04 -18.60
C THR A 319 -3.42 -15.51 -17.38
N GLY A 320 -2.76 -16.19 -16.43
CA GLY A 320 -3.38 -16.63 -15.18
C GLY A 320 -3.89 -15.45 -14.35
N ARG A 321 -3.03 -14.46 -14.09
CA ARG A 321 -3.39 -13.26 -13.32
C ARG A 321 -4.50 -12.44 -13.97
N LEU A 322 -4.51 -12.31 -15.29
CA LEU A 322 -5.56 -11.61 -16.01
C LEU A 322 -6.91 -12.34 -15.90
N ARG A 323 -6.88 -13.67 -15.98
CA ARG A 323 -8.09 -14.50 -15.82
C ARG A 323 -8.68 -14.37 -14.41
N ASP A 324 -7.83 -14.45 -13.39
CA ASP A 324 -8.23 -14.30 -11.99
C ASP A 324 -8.79 -12.90 -11.72
N PHE A 325 -8.15 -11.87 -12.29
CA PHE A 325 -8.64 -10.50 -12.20
C PHE A 325 -10.02 -10.35 -12.82
N PHE A 326 -10.22 -10.88 -14.02
CA PHE A 326 -11.51 -10.83 -14.71
C PHE A 326 -12.60 -11.57 -13.92
N ALA A 327 -12.31 -12.77 -13.43
CA ALA A 327 -13.25 -13.55 -12.62
C ALA A 327 -13.67 -12.79 -11.34
N THR A 328 -12.71 -12.15 -10.67
CA THR A 328 -12.96 -11.37 -9.43
C THR A 328 -13.83 -10.14 -9.70
N HIS A 329 -13.72 -9.53 -10.90
CA HIS A 329 -14.46 -8.32 -11.27
C HIS A 329 -15.73 -8.60 -12.10
N GLY A 330 -16.11 -9.88 -12.26
CA GLY A 330 -17.31 -10.27 -13.01
C GLY A 330 -17.19 -10.04 -14.51
N HIS A 331 -15.96 -9.99 -15.02
CA HIS A 331 -15.67 -9.92 -16.45
C HIS A 331 -15.55 -11.34 -17.02
N ASP A 332 -16.41 -11.68 -17.97
CA ASP A 332 -16.39 -12.99 -18.63
C ASP A 332 -16.09 -12.81 -20.11
N VAL A 333 -14.87 -13.13 -20.54
CA VAL A 333 -14.53 -13.22 -21.97
C VAL A 333 -14.81 -14.63 -22.44
N LYS A 334 -15.84 -14.77 -23.28
CA LYS A 334 -16.33 -16.05 -23.83
C LYS A 334 -15.37 -16.64 -24.87
N LEU A 335 -14.16 -16.99 -24.43
CA LEU A 335 -13.12 -17.63 -25.23
C LEU A 335 -12.68 -18.94 -24.60
N GLY A 336 -12.28 -19.90 -25.43
CA GLY A 336 -11.56 -21.08 -24.93
C GLY A 336 -10.16 -20.71 -24.43
N ASP A 337 -9.54 -21.62 -23.65
CA ASP A 337 -8.26 -21.34 -22.96
C ASP A 337 -7.15 -20.87 -23.90
N ALA A 338 -6.98 -21.53 -25.03
CA ALA A 338 -5.95 -21.16 -26.03
C ALA A 338 -6.21 -19.79 -26.66
N GLN A 339 -7.47 -19.47 -26.96
CA GLN A 339 -7.86 -18.18 -27.52
C GLN A 339 -7.70 -17.06 -26.48
N PHE A 340 -8.04 -17.34 -25.22
CA PHE A 340 -7.83 -16.37 -24.12
C PHE A 340 -6.34 -16.07 -23.91
N ALA A 341 -5.47 -17.08 -23.93
CA ALA A 341 -4.03 -16.87 -23.84
C ALA A 341 -3.50 -16.01 -25.01
N THR A 342 -3.97 -16.26 -26.24
CA THR A 342 -3.64 -15.41 -27.39
C THR A 342 -4.12 -13.97 -27.17
N ALA A 343 -5.37 -13.78 -26.73
CA ALA A 343 -5.94 -12.46 -26.47
C ALA A 343 -5.18 -11.71 -25.36
N ALA A 344 -4.83 -12.41 -24.26
CA ALA A 344 -4.02 -11.87 -23.17
C ALA A 344 -2.67 -11.35 -23.68
N HIS A 345 -1.94 -12.15 -24.47
CA HIS A 345 -0.65 -11.74 -25.02
C HIS A 345 -0.74 -10.47 -25.89
N LEU A 346 -1.82 -10.31 -26.64
CA LEU A 346 -2.03 -9.12 -27.49
C LEU A 346 -2.23 -7.82 -26.70
N VAL A 347 -2.65 -7.90 -25.44
CA VAL A 347 -2.91 -6.73 -24.58
C VAL A 347 -1.81 -6.46 -23.56
N GLN A 348 -0.98 -7.44 -23.21
CA GLN A 348 0.04 -7.33 -22.16
C GLN A 348 0.93 -6.09 -22.31
N THR A 349 1.38 -5.78 -23.51
CA THR A 349 2.26 -4.63 -23.79
C THR A 349 1.51 -3.29 -23.93
N ARG A 350 0.18 -3.30 -23.84
CA ARG A 350 -0.71 -2.16 -24.15
C ARG A 350 -1.43 -1.61 -22.93
N ILE A 351 -1.38 -2.33 -21.82
CA ILE A 351 -2.07 -1.99 -20.58
C ILE A 351 -1.12 -1.42 -19.54
N VAL A 352 -1.66 -0.62 -18.66
CA VAL A 352 -0.98 -0.05 -17.51
C VAL A 352 -1.34 -0.83 -16.23
N VAL A 353 -2.59 -1.24 -16.15
CA VAL A 353 -3.16 -2.08 -15.07
C VAL A 353 -3.99 -3.20 -15.71
N LEU A 354 -4.21 -4.30 -14.98
CA LEU A 354 -4.98 -5.44 -15.51
C LEU A 354 -6.40 -5.04 -15.94
N GLY A 355 -6.99 -4.04 -15.26
CA GLY A 355 -8.32 -3.53 -15.61
C GLY A 355 -8.43 -2.95 -17.02
N ASP A 356 -7.36 -2.39 -17.57
CA ASP A 356 -7.36 -1.82 -18.93
C ASP A 356 -7.60 -2.90 -20.00
N ALA A 357 -7.26 -4.15 -19.69
CA ALA A 357 -7.42 -5.25 -20.63
C ALA A 357 -8.89 -5.53 -20.98
N TRP A 358 -9.81 -5.29 -20.02
CA TRP A 358 -11.25 -5.46 -20.29
C TRP A 358 -11.73 -4.57 -21.43
N ASP A 359 -11.38 -3.30 -21.39
CA ASP A 359 -11.78 -2.34 -22.44
C ASP A 359 -11.22 -2.70 -23.82
N LEU A 360 -10.07 -3.39 -23.84
CA LEU A 360 -9.45 -3.86 -25.09
C LEU A 360 -10.04 -5.18 -25.59
N LEU A 361 -10.63 -6.02 -24.71
CA LEU A 361 -11.07 -7.38 -25.04
C LEU A 361 -12.59 -7.57 -25.03
N LYS A 362 -13.36 -6.68 -24.39
CA LYS A 362 -14.83 -6.82 -24.26
C LYS A 362 -15.58 -6.93 -25.57
N PHE A 363 -15.02 -6.42 -26.69
CA PHE A 363 -15.60 -6.58 -28.02
C PHE A 363 -15.72 -8.05 -28.46
N LEU A 364 -14.97 -8.96 -27.83
CA LEU A 364 -15.06 -10.39 -28.11
C LEU A 364 -16.37 -11.01 -27.56
N ASN A 365 -17.10 -10.29 -26.72
CA ASN A 365 -18.43 -10.66 -26.23
C ASN A 365 -19.48 -9.88 -27.01
N ASP A 366 -20.46 -10.57 -27.61
CA ASP A 366 -21.50 -9.89 -28.40
C ASP A 366 -22.41 -9.01 -27.54
N ASP A 367 -22.64 -9.37 -26.28
CA ASP A 367 -23.44 -8.61 -25.31
C ASP A 367 -22.76 -7.31 -24.87
N GLU A 368 -21.42 -7.24 -24.96
CA GLU A 368 -20.61 -6.06 -24.59
C GLU A 368 -20.15 -5.23 -25.79
N TYR A 369 -20.38 -5.76 -27.01
CA TYR A 369 -20.03 -5.04 -28.23
C TYR A 369 -20.99 -3.89 -28.47
N ALA A 370 -20.44 -2.69 -28.58
CA ALA A 370 -21.17 -1.48 -28.98
C ALA A 370 -20.27 -0.55 -29.80
N LEU A 371 -20.85 0.14 -30.72
CA LEU A 371 -20.14 1.16 -31.54
C LEU A 371 -20.05 2.46 -30.73
N ASP A 372 -18.83 2.95 -30.51
CA ASP A 372 -18.61 4.29 -29.95
C ASP A 372 -19.08 5.36 -30.96
N PRO A 373 -20.05 6.23 -30.60
CA PRO A 373 -20.56 7.25 -31.51
C PRO A 373 -19.47 8.18 -32.06
N LYS A 374 -18.44 8.48 -31.28
CA LYS A 374 -17.32 9.32 -31.71
C LYS A 374 -16.43 8.59 -32.74
N ALA A 375 -16.20 7.30 -32.53
CA ALA A 375 -15.46 6.48 -33.50
C ALA A 375 -16.21 6.30 -34.79
N VAL A 376 -17.52 6.08 -34.73
CA VAL A 376 -18.42 6.02 -35.92
C VAL A 376 -18.37 7.31 -36.71
N ALA A 377 -18.59 8.46 -36.06
CA ALA A 377 -18.58 9.76 -36.71
C ALA A 377 -17.23 10.07 -37.40
N LYS A 378 -16.15 9.54 -36.84
CA LYS A 378 -14.80 9.78 -37.36
C LYS A 378 -14.41 8.85 -38.53
N GLU A 379 -14.76 7.57 -38.44
CA GLU A 379 -14.22 6.53 -39.30
C GLU A 379 -15.25 5.90 -40.23
N LEU A 380 -16.57 6.00 -39.96
CA LEU A 380 -17.65 5.36 -40.73
C LEU A 380 -18.47 6.35 -41.57
N GLY A 381 -17.85 7.42 -42.05
CA GLY A 381 -18.42 8.30 -43.08
C GLY A 381 -18.40 7.64 -44.47
N PRO A 382 -18.77 8.39 -45.54
CA PRO A 382 -18.85 7.85 -46.91
C PRO A 382 -17.60 7.10 -47.37
N ASP A 383 -16.41 7.67 -47.11
CA ASP A 383 -15.12 7.01 -47.45
C ASP A 383 -14.95 5.70 -46.66
N GLY A 384 -15.38 5.68 -45.37
CA GLY A 384 -15.33 4.49 -44.55
C GLY A 384 -16.26 3.37 -45.02
N ILE A 385 -17.43 3.71 -45.53
CA ILE A 385 -18.37 2.74 -46.12
C ILE A 385 -17.80 2.11 -47.39
N GLU A 386 -17.09 2.88 -48.24
CA GLU A 386 -16.38 2.36 -49.40
C GLU A 386 -15.29 1.35 -48.97
N VAL A 387 -14.50 1.71 -47.96
CA VAL A 387 -13.49 0.81 -47.38
C VAL A 387 -14.13 -0.48 -46.84
N LEU A 388 -15.24 -0.39 -46.11
CA LEU A 388 -15.93 -1.58 -45.58
C LEU A 388 -16.48 -2.45 -46.71
N THR A 389 -16.93 -1.86 -47.80
CA THR A 389 -17.44 -2.61 -48.97
C THR A 389 -16.33 -3.42 -49.63
N ALA A 390 -15.18 -2.81 -49.89
CA ALA A 390 -14.01 -3.51 -50.43
C ALA A 390 -13.47 -4.59 -49.44
N ALA A 391 -13.40 -4.26 -48.13
CA ALA A 391 -12.95 -5.18 -47.11
C ALA A 391 -13.85 -6.41 -47.02
N VAL A 392 -15.16 -6.26 -46.98
CA VAL A 392 -16.12 -7.39 -46.96
C VAL A 392 -15.92 -8.26 -48.20
N THR A 393 -15.77 -7.67 -49.39
CA THR A 393 -15.55 -8.42 -50.64
C THR A 393 -14.27 -9.27 -50.57
N ALA A 394 -13.18 -8.66 -50.09
CA ALA A 394 -11.91 -9.37 -49.98
C ALA A 394 -11.96 -10.48 -48.96
N LEU A 395 -12.55 -10.22 -47.77
CA LEU A 395 -12.63 -11.20 -46.66
C LEU A 395 -13.63 -12.33 -46.93
N ASP A 396 -14.66 -12.12 -47.74
CA ASP A 396 -15.58 -13.18 -48.17
C ASP A 396 -14.86 -14.29 -48.99
N ALA A 397 -13.79 -13.94 -49.67
CA ALA A 397 -12.99 -14.89 -50.44
C ALA A 397 -11.96 -15.68 -49.58
N VAL A 398 -11.72 -15.25 -48.34
CA VAL A 398 -10.75 -15.91 -47.45
C VAL A 398 -11.35 -17.21 -46.89
N THR A 399 -10.73 -18.33 -47.23
CA THR A 399 -11.15 -19.68 -46.77
C THR A 399 -10.40 -20.13 -45.52
N ASP A 400 -9.11 -19.79 -45.40
CA ASP A 400 -8.31 -19.99 -44.18
C ASP A 400 -8.32 -18.70 -43.37
N TRP A 401 -9.03 -18.71 -42.21
CA TRP A 401 -9.22 -17.52 -41.39
C TRP A 401 -8.09 -17.39 -40.36
N SER A 402 -6.92 -16.99 -40.83
CA SER A 402 -5.73 -16.72 -40.01
C SER A 402 -5.31 -15.25 -40.13
N THR A 403 -4.57 -14.76 -39.13
CA THR A 403 -4.00 -13.39 -39.12
C THR A 403 -3.29 -13.08 -40.45
N ALA A 404 -2.45 -14.00 -40.92
CA ALA A 404 -1.66 -13.79 -42.12
C ALA A 404 -2.53 -13.63 -43.40
N THR A 405 -3.50 -14.53 -43.60
CA THR A 405 -4.40 -14.50 -44.75
C THR A 405 -5.38 -13.34 -44.75
N ILE A 406 -5.86 -12.93 -43.54
CA ILE A 406 -6.67 -11.74 -43.32
C ILE A 406 -5.86 -10.49 -43.69
N GLU A 407 -4.62 -10.39 -43.23
CA GLU A 407 -3.72 -9.28 -43.49
C GLU A 407 -3.43 -9.14 -45.00
N GLU A 408 -3.08 -10.26 -45.66
CA GLU A 408 -2.79 -10.31 -47.07
C GLU A 408 -3.99 -9.84 -47.91
N ALA A 409 -5.18 -10.38 -47.66
CA ALA A 409 -6.40 -10.02 -48.37
C ALA A 409 -6.77 -8.53 -48.22
N LEU A 410 -6.67 -8.01 -46.98
CA LEU A 410 -7.00 -6.61 -46.71
C LEU A 410 -5.94 -5.66 -47.29
N LYS A 411 -4.65 -6.01 -47.26
CA LYS A 411 -3.60 -5.20 -47.89
C LYS A 411 -3.75 -5.16 -49.40
N ALA A 412 -3.95 -6.27 -50.06
CA ALA A 412 -4.18 -6.33 -51.49
C ALA A 412 -5.35 -5.43 -51.91
N ALA A 413 -6.51 -5.59 -51.28
CA ALA A 413 -7.70 -4.86 -51.65
C ALA A 413 -7.64 -3.35 -51.31
N LEU A 414 -7.08 -2.97 -50.18
CA LEU A 414 -7.18 -1.60 -49.70
C LEU A 414 -5.92 -0.77 -49.89
N ILE A 415 -4.75 -1.36 -49.84
CA ILE A 415 -3.48 -0.66 -50.06
C ILE A 415 -3.08 -0.70 -51.52
N ASP A 416 -3.04 -1.92 -52.13
CA ASP A 416 -2.51 -2.11 -53.44
C ASP A 416 -3.53 -1.70 -54.53
N ASP A 417 -4.79 -2.13 -54.42
CA ASP A 417 -5.83 -1.85 -55.41
C ASP A 417 -6.44 -0.45 -55.25
N LEU A 418 -6.79 -0.03 -54.02
CA LEU A 418 -7.41 1.27 -53.74
C LEU A 418 -6.40 2.38 -53.41
N GLY A 419 -5.11 2.08 -53.25
CA GLY A 419 -4.05 3.06 -52.99
C GLY A 419 -4.19 3.80 -51.65
N LEU A 420 -4.87 3.22 -50.67
CA LEU A 420 -5.14 3.88 -49.40
C LEU A 420 -3.92 3.82 -48.48
N LYS A 421 -3.74 4.86 -47.67
CA LYS A 421 -2.76 4.80 -46.56
C LYS A 421 -3.28 3.88 -45.43
N PRO A 422 -2.41 3.14 -44.74
CA PRO A 422 -2.82 2.15 -43.73
C PRO A 422 -3.85 2.64 -42.67
N ARG A 423 -3.70 3.88 -42.20
CA ARG A 423 -4.64 4.48 -41.25
C ARG A 423 -6.06 4.61 -41.85
N LYS A 424 -6.18 5.03 -43.10
CA LYS A 424 -7.47 5.16 -43.78
C LYS A 424 -8.06 3.81 -44.18
N ALA A 425 -7.20 2.86 -44.55
CA ALA A 425 -7.60 1.51 -44.91
C ALA A 425 -8.15 0.70 -43.73
N PHE A 426 -7.48 0.77 -42.55
CA PHE A 426 -7.78 -0.12 -41.44
C PHE A 426 -8.61 0.52 -40.30
N GLY A 427 -8.74 1.86 -40.29
CA GLY A 427 -9.55 2.58 -39.28
C GLY A 427 -11.03 2.16 -39.29
N PRO A 428 -11.72 2.23 -40.46
CA PRO A 428 -13.12 1.83 -40.58
C PRO A 428 -13.37 0.36 -40.15
N ILE A 429 -12.48 -0.55 -40.58
CA ILE A 429 -12.57 -1.99 -40.22
C ILE A 429 -12.43 -2.19 -38.71
N ARG A 430 -11.46 -1.52 -38.08
CA ARG A 430 -11.26 -1.58 -36.64
C ARG A 430 -12.52 -1.16 -35.89
N VAL A 431 -13.08 0.01 -36.26
CA VAL A 431 -14.29 0.51 -35.59
C VAL A 431 -15.46 -0.44 -35.81
N ALA A 432 -15.66 -0.93 -37.02
CA ALA A 432 -16.74 -1.87 -37.31
C ALA A 432 -16.59 -3.22 -36.56
N ALA A 433 -15.37 -3.73 -36.43
CA ALA A 433 -15.14 -5.03 -35.77
C ALA A 433 -15.14 -4.93 -34.25
N THR A 434 -14.53 -3.87 -33.69
CA THR A 434 -14.26 -3.77 -32.24
C THR A 434 -15.06 -2.69 -31.51
N GLY A 435 -15.79 -1.85 -32.26
CA GLY A 435 -16.60 -0.76 -31.69
C GLY A 435 -15.82 0.53 -31.43
N THR A 436 -14.49 0.50 -31.45
CA THR A 436 -13.65 1.62 -30.99
C THR A 436 -12.46 1.88 -31.92
N THR A 437 -11.81 3.05 -31.77
CA THR A 437 -10.57 3.36 -32.50
C THR A 437 -9.32 2.76 -31.88
N ILE A 438 -9.41 2.25 -30.64
CA ILE A 438 -8.31 1.64 -29.87
C ILE A 438 -8.69 0.18 -29.59
N SER A 439 -7.88 -0.74 -30.07
CA SER A 439 -8.08 -2.19 -29.90
C SER A 439 -6.72 -2.89 -29.90
N PRO A 440 -6.66 -4.20 -29.62
CA PRO A 440 -5.50 -5.01 -29.98
C PRO A 440 -5.19 -4.92 -31.47
N PRO A 441 -4.09 -5.49 -31.97
CA PRO A 441 -3.78 -5.50 -33.40
C PRO A 441 -4.97 -5.99 -34.22
N LEU A 442 -5.23 -5.35 -35.38
CA LEU A 442 -6.50 -5.54 -36.08
C LEU A 442 -6.71 -6.94 -36.64
N PHE A 443 -5.69 -7.49 -37.27
CA PHE A 443 -5.81 -8.77 -37.97
C PHE A 443 -5.97 -9.93 -36.99
N GLU A 444 -5.23 -9.89 -35.91
CA GLU A 444 -5.36 -10.81 -34.76
C GLU A 444 -6.72 -10.65 -34.06
N SER A 445 -7.24 -9.43 -33.98
CA SER A 445 -8.59 -9.18 -33.44
C SER A 445 -9.67 -9.81 -34.31
N LEU A 446 -9.53 -9.76 -35.63
CA LEU A 446 -10.46 -10.40 -36.58
C LEU A 446 -10.36 -11.91 -36.52
N GLU A 447 -9.14 -12.48 -36.36
CA GLU A 447 -8.94 -13.91 -36.21
C GLU A 447 -9.63 -14.42 -34.89
N LEU A 448 -9.40 -13.75 -33.76
CA LEU A 448 -10.02 -14.07 -32.48
C LEU A 448 -11.54 -13.92 -32.52
N LEU A 449 -12.06 -12.91 -33.19
CA LEU A 449 -13.50 -12.69 -33.33
C LEU A 449 -14.14 -13.80 -34.18
N GLY A 450 -13.39 -14.38 -35.10
CA GLY A 450 -13.84 -15.38 -36.04
C GLY A 450 -14.51 -14.80 -37.29
N ARG A 451 -14.52 -15.60 -38.37
CA ARG A 451 -14.97 -15.18 -39.69
C ARG A 451 -16.40 -14.65 -39.70
N ASP A 452 -17.33 -15.43 -39.13
CA ASP A 452 -18.76 -15.12 -39.25
C ASP A 452 -19.12 -13.83 -38.52
N ARG A 453 -18.61 -13.65 -37.27
CA ARG A 453 -18.83 -12.43 -36.47
C ARG A 453 -18.15 -11.22 -37.12
N SER A 454 -16.92 -11.39 -37.59
CA SER A 454 -16.20 -10.30 -38.26
C SER A 454 -16.99 -9.78 -39.49
N LEU A 455 -17.39 -10.68 -40.39
CA LEU A 455 -18.16 -10.31 -41.58
C LEU A 455 -19.54 -9.73 -41.23
N ALA A 456 -20.22 -10.31 -40.22
CA ALA A 456 -21.51 -9.79 -39.76
C ALA A 456 -21.40 -8.34 -39.28
N ARG A 457 -20.41 -8.01 -38.45
CA ARG A 457 -20.20 -6.65 -37.93
C ARG A 457 -19.78 -5.68 -39.01
N LEU A 458 -18.88 -6.07 -39.92
CA LEU A 458 -18.48 -5.22 -41.05
C LEU A 458 -19.66 -4.89 -41.95
N ARG A 459 -20.51 -5.88 -42.27
CA ARG A 459 -21.73 -5.69 -43.07
C ARG A 459 -22.74 -4.79 -42.34
N ALA A 460 -23.00 -5.03 -41.05
CA ALA A 460 -23.90 -4.20 -40.26
C ALA A 460 -23.46 -2.74 -40.25
N ALA A 461 -22.18 -2.49 -40.02
CA ALA A 461 -21.61 -1.14 -40.02
C ALA A 461 -21.67 -0.48 -41.40
N ARG A 462 -21.42 -1.25 -42.46
CA ARG A 462 -21.56 -0.77 -43.86
C ARG A 462 -22.99 -0.38 -44.18
N ASP A 463 -23.95 -1.19 -43.79
CA ASP A 463 -25.37 -1.04 -44.15
C ASP A 463 -26.13 -0.07 -43.22
N GLY A 464 -25.44 0.46 -42.17
CA GLY A 464 -26.04 1.39 -41.20
C GLY A 464 -27.02 0.72 -40.23
N THR A 465 -26.98 -0.61 -40.07
CA THR A 465 -27.88 -1.43 -39.23
C THR A 465 -27.15 -1.91 -37.96
N SER A 466 -26.54 -1.01 -37.25
CA SER A 466 -25.85 -1.33 -35.98
C SER A 466 -26.68 -0.93 -34.76
#